data_b0f6c106326b2984c490331be9f3c66b
#
_entry.id   b0f6c106326b2984c490331be9f3c66b
#
_cell.length_a   1.000
_cell.length_b   1.000
_cell.length_c   1.000
_cell.angle_alpha   90.00
_cell.angle_beta   90.00
_cell.angle_gamma   90.00
#
_symmetry.space_group_name_H-M   'P 1'
#
loop_
_entity.id
_entity.type
_entity.pdbx_description
1 polymer ?
#
loop_
_entity_poly.entity_id
_entity_poly.type
_entity_poly.pdbx_seq_one_letter_code
_entity_poly.pdbx_strand_id
1 'polypeptide(L)'
;REAICRLASEGLVEHIQGSGAFVREIGREDLDELYVLRDLLESFAAGEAALYITPAQLEDLQFIIDELREITASIIERKAKHATPSQFDRWVDCETEFHQILIEASRNRLLKKVIQDQRAITDVFYALRQLKHKIITPQSAEETCAGKEQILDALKKRDVDLSRQIMSEQIQAGRRDVLAFMRKQERGKNAN
;
A
#
# COMPACT_ATOMS: atom_id res chain seq x y z
N ARG A 1 22.58 20.63 3.90
CA ARG A 1 21.53 21.67 4.04
C ARG A 1 20.47 21.52 2.96
N GLU A 2 20.85 21.41 1.71
CA GLU A 2 19.94 21.23 0.57
C GLU A 2 19.12 19.93 0.66
N ALA A 3 19.76 18.82 1.02
CA ALA A 3 19.08 17.54 1.23
C ALA A 3 18.03 17.61 2.36
N ILE A 4 18.33 18.31 3.45
CA ILE A 4 17.38 18.51 4.55
C ILE A 4 16.20 19.38 4.11
N CYS A 5 16.44 20.44 3.34
CA CYS A 5 15.37 21.26 2.78
C CYS A 5 14.47 20.46 1.84
N ARG A 6 15.05 19.57 1.05
CA ARG A 6 14.30 18.66 0.18
C ARG A 6 13.44 17.68 0.98
N LEU A 7 14.02 16.99 1.97
CA LEU A 7 13.29 16.09 2.85
C LEU A 7 12.18 16.82 3.63
N ALA A 8 12.40 18.08 4.02
CA ALA A 8 11.38 18.89 4.66
C ALA A 8 10.24 19.26 3.69
N SER A 9 10.56 19.56 2.43
CA SER A 9 9.54 19.83 1.41
C SER A 9 8.72 18.59 1.04
N GLU A 10 9.29 17.40 1.23
CA GLU A 10 8.63 16.09 1.07
C GLU A 10 7.86 15.65 2.34
N GLY A 11 7.89 16.46 3.42
CA GLY A 11 7.20 16.17 4.68
C GLY A 11 7.83 15.07 5.54
N LEU A 12 9.06 14.64 5.21
CA LEU A 12 9.79 13.58 5.92
C LEU A 12 10.61 14.09 7.10
N VAL A 13 10.91 15.39 7.10
CA VAL A 13 11.69 16.08 8.14
C VAL A 13 10.93 17.31 8.57
N GLU A 14 10.90 17.56 9.88
CA GLU A 14 10.40 18.81 10.47
C GLU A 14 11.52 19.63 11.07
N HIS A 15 11.42 20.96 10.93
CA HIS A 15 12.32 21.91 11.56
C HIS A 15 11.75 22.42 12.88
N ILE A 16 12.42 22.09 13.98
CA ILE A 16 12.09 22.65 15.29
C ILE A 16 13.02 23.84 15.55
N GLN A 17 12.41 25.01 15.72
CA GLN A 17 13.16 26.24 15.94
C GLN A 17 14.07 26.13 17.17
N GLY A 18 15.36 26.36 16.99
CA GLY A 18 16.36 26.26 18.05
C GLY A 18 16.88 24.84 18.34
N SER A 19 16.27 23.79 17.77
CA SER A 19 16.64 22.39 18.04
C SER A 19 17.16 21.64 16.82
N GLY A 20 16.91 22.13 15.60
CA GLY A 20 17.40 21.51 14.37
C GLY A 20 16.35 20.83 13.51
N ALA A 21 16.78 19.87 12.70
CA ALA A 21 15.91 19.09 11.82
C ALA A 21 15.76 17.66 12.35
N PHE A 22 14.54 17.18 12.44
CA PHE A 22 14.20 15.86 12.95
C PHE A 22 13.41 15.07 11.92
N VAL A 23 13.59 13.76 11.88
CA VAL A 23 12.72 12.88 11.07
C VAL A 23 11.32 12.93 11.67
N ARG A 24 10.33 13.26 10.83
CA ARG A 24 8.93 13.36 11.26
C ARG A 24 8.41 11.98 11.68
N GLU A 25 7.80 11.91 12.84
CA GLU A 25 7.06 10.72 13.24
C GLU A 25 5.69 10.74 12.55
N ILE A 26 5.48 9.76 11.66
CA ILE A 26 4.19 9.58 10.99
C ILE A 26 3.22 8.97 11.99
N GLY A 27 2.20 9.73 12.34
CA GLY A 27 1.13 9.33 13.24
C GLY A 27 0.00 8.57 12.57
N ARG A 28 -0.96 8.15 13.39
CA ARG A 28 -2.17 7.47 12.91
C ARG A 28 -3.05 8.38 12.03
N GLU A 29 -3.12 9.66 12.36
CA GLU A 29 -3.89 10.65 11.60
C GLU A 29 -3.28 10.88 10.21
N ASP A 30 -1.96 11.03 10.13
CA ASP A 30 -1.25 11.15 8.84
C ASP A 30 -1.53 9.96 7.91
N LEU A 31 -1.53 8.73 8.48
CA LEU A 31 -1.83 7.53 7.69
C LEU A 31 -3.30 7.47 7.29
N ASP A 32 -4.20 7.91 8.15
CA ASP A 32 -5.62 7.95 7.85
C ASP A 32 -5.89 8.87 6.66
N GLU A 33 -5.35 10.08 6.68
CA GLU A 33 -5.43 11.06 5.60
C GLU A 33 -4.77 10.55 4.30
N LEU A 34 -3.59 9.91 4.43
CA LEU A 34 -2.89 9.32 3.29
C LEU A 34 -3.73 8.23 2.61
N TYR A 35 -4.39 7.35 3.38
CA TYR A 35 -5.25 6.31 2.81
C TYR A 35 -6.49 6.88 2.12
N VAL A 36 -7.07 7.99 2.63
CA VAL A 36 -8.16 8.71 1.94
C VAL A 36 -7.68 9.20 0.57
N LEU A 37 -6.50 9.77 0.52
CA LEU A 37 -5.94 10.30 -0.72
C LEU A 37 -5.55 9.18 -1.69
N ARG A 38 -5.00 8.07 -1.19
CA ARG A 38 -4.75 6.85 -1.98
C ARG A 38 -6.03 6.31 -2.60
N ASP A 39 -7.10 6.22 -1.82
CA ASP A 39 -8.40 5.74 -2.31
C ASP A 39 -8.89 6.59 -3.49
N LEU A 40 -8.87 7.91 -3.37
CA LEU A 40 -9.27 8.81 -4.45
C LEU A 40 -8.43 8.66 -5.72
N LEU A 41 -7.11 8.56 -5.58
CA LEU A 41 -6.19 8.57 -6.72
C LEU A 41 -6.02 7.18 -7.35
N GLU A 42 -5.84 6.15 -6.53
CA GLU A 42 -5.53 4.80 -7.02
C GLU A 42 -6.80 4.08 -7.51
N SER A 43 -7.98 4.34 -6.91
CA SER A 43 -9.23 3.82 -7.45
C SER A 43 -9.56 4.45 -8.82
N PHE A 44 -9.32 5.76 -8.97
CA PHE A 44 -9.43 6.41 -10.27
C PHE A 44 -8.45 5.80 -11.28
N ALA A 45 -7.18 5.58 -10.87
CA ALA A 45 -6.17 4.94 -11.73
C ALA A 45 -6.59 3.55 -12.20
N ALA A 46 -7.20 2.74 -11.33
CA ALA A 46 -7.68 1.40 -11.67
C ALA A 46 -8.82 1.45 -12.71
N GLY A 47 -9.75 2.40 -12.59
CA GLY A 47 -10.78 2.62 -13.60
C GLY A 47 -10.21 3.02 -14.95
N GLU A 48 -9.27 3.97 -14.98
CA GLU A 48 -8.58 4.35 -16.23
C GLU A 48 -7.75 3.19 -16.79
N ALA A 49 -7.08 2.41 -15.93
CA ALA A 49 -6.33 1.24 -16.36
C ALA A 49 -7.22 0.24 -17.12
N ALA A 50 -8.47 0.05 -16.73
CA ALA A 50 -9.39 -0.84 -17.42
C ALA A 50 -9.56 -0.48 -18.92
N LEU A 51 -9.44 0.80 -19.29
CA LEU A 51 -9.53 1.26 -20.67
C LEU A 51 -8.27 0.95 -21.48
N TYR A 52 -7.09 0.99 -20.88
CA TYR A 52 -5.83 1.05 -21.60
C TYR A 52 -4.85 -0.09 -21.29
N ILE A 53 -5.13 -0.93 -20.30
CA ILE A 53 -4.24 -2.03 -19.89
C ILE A 53 -3.98 -2.99 -21.06
N THR A 54 -2.73 -3.40 -21.22
CA THR A 54 -2.28 -4.30 -22.28
C THR A 54 -2.33 -5.77 -21.83
N PRO A 55 -2.34 -6.74 -22.79
CA PRO A 55 -2.24 -8.15 -22.44
C PRO A 55 -1.01 -8.49 -21.59
N ALA A 56 0.15 -7.92 -21.91
CA ALA A 56 1.38 -8.13 -21.14
C ALA A 56 1.22 -7.64 -19.69
N GLN A 57 0.64 -6.46 -19.47
CA GLN A 57 0.37 -5.97 -18.11
C GLN A 57 -0.63 -6.84 -17.34
N LEU A 58 -1.61 -7.45 -18.03
CA LEU A 58 -2.51 -8.42 -17.39
C LEU A 58 -1.78 -9.71 -16.99
N GLU A 59 -0.80 -10.16 -17.78
CA GLU A 59 0.07 -11.30 -17.44
C GLU A 59 0.97 -10.96 -16.25
N ASP A 60 1.57 -9.77 -16.22
CA ASP A 60 2.36 -9.30 -15.09
C ASP A 60 1.53 -9.25 -13.80
N LEU A 61 0.30 -8.72 -13.85
CA LEU A 61 -0.62 -8.71 -12.71
C LEU A 61 -0.97 -10.12 -12.23
N GLN A 62 -1.20 -11.07 -13.16
CA GLN A 62 -1.46 -12.46 -12.81
C GLN A 62 -0.27 -13.08 -12.07
N PHE A 63 0.95 -12.85 -12.57
CA PHE A 63 2.18 -13.34 -11.93
C PHE A 63 2.31 -12.81 -10.49
N ILE A 64 2.07 -11.52 -10.27
CA ILE A 64 2.12 -10.91 -8.94
C ILE A 64 1.06 -11.53 -8.00
N ILE A 65 -0.15 -11.79 -8.50
CA ILE A 65 -1.20 -12.45 -7.72
C ILE A 65 -0.79 -13.86 -7.33
N ASP A 66 -0.16 -14.60 -8.23
CA ASP A 66 0.32 -15.97 -7.96
C ASP A 66 1.42 -15.96 -6.89
N GLU A 67 2.35 -15.00 -6.91
CA GLU A 67 3.33 -14.80 -5.83
C GLU A 67 2.68 -14.48 -4.48
N LEU A 68 1.69 -13.60 -4.45
CA LEU A 68 0.93 -13.28 -3.22
C LEU A 68 0.22 -14.51 -2.66
N ARG A 69 -0.32 -15.38 -3.54
CA ARG A 69 -0.95 -16.65 -3.14
C ARG A 69 0.08 -17.62 -2.53
N GLU A 70 1.27 -17.72 -3.08
CA GLU A 70 2.36 -18.53 -2.51
C GLU A 70 2.75 -18.06 -1.11
N ILE A 71 2.90 -16.75 -0.94
CA ILE A 71 3.21 -16.17 0.38
C ILE A 71 2.06 -16.50 1.36
N THR A 72 0.82 -16.31 0.95
CA THR A 72 -0.39 -16.59 1.76
C THR A 72 -0.44 -18.05 2.17
N ALA A 73 -0.28 -18.98 1.23
CA ALA A 73 -0.26 -20.41 1.50
C ALA A 73 0.85 -20.78 2.52
N SER A 74 2.03 -20.21 2.37
CA SER A 74 3.14 -20.43 3.31
C SER A 74 2.86 -19.91 4.73
N ILE A 75 2.09 -18.81 4.88
CA ILE A 75 1.67 -18.31 6.20
C ILE A 75 0.68 -19.29 6.84
N ILE A 76 -0.28 -19.80 6.07
CA ILE A 76 -1.33 -20.72 6.51
C ILE A 76 -0.74 -22.09 6.91
N GLU A 77 0.11 -22.68 6.05
CA GLU A 77 0.76 -23.97 6.29
C GLU A 77 1.56 -23.99 7.60
N ARG A 78 2.23 -22.90 7.91
CA ARG A 78 2.96 -22.75 9.18
C ARG A 78 2.05 -22.56 10.39
N LYS A 79 0.73 -22.46 10.20
CA LYS A 79 -0.24 -22.11 11.27
C LYS A 79 0.17 -20.85 12.03
N ALA A 80 0.79 -19.91 11.33
CA ALA A 80 1.30 -18.68 11.91
C ALA A 80 0.19 -17.65 12.06
N LYS A 81 0.25 -16.85 13.13
CA LYS A 81 -0.69 -15.73 13.33
C LYS A 81 -0.39 -14.55 12.39
N HIS A 82 0.83 -14.44 11.91
CA HIS A 82 1.30 -13.32 11.09
C HIS A 82 2.40 -13.78 10.13
N ALA A 83 2.64 -12.98 9.11
CA ALA A 83 3.78 -13.12 8.22
C ALA A 83 5.13 -13.03 8.98
N THR A 84 6.19 -13.58 8.43
CA THR A 84 7.57 -13.28 8.84
C THR A 84 8.01 -11.93 8.26
N PRO A 85 9.11 -11.32 8.78
CA PRO A 85 9.68 -10.13 8.15
C PRO A 85 9.99 -10.32 6.66
N SER A 86 10.60 -11.43 6.26
CA SER A 86 10.91 -11.70 4.85
C SER A 86 9.66 -11.89 3.98
N GLN A 87 8.62 -12.55 4.50
CA GLN A 87 7.33 -12.64 3.79
C GLN A 87 6.67 -11.28 3.66
N PHE A 88 6.79 -10.42 4.67
CA PHE A 88 6.27 -9.06 4.63
C PHE A 88 6.99 -8.23 3.55
N ASP A 89 8.31 -8.29 3.49
CA ASP A 89 9.07 -7.53 2.50
C ASP A 89 8.69 -7.95 1.07
N ARG A 90 8.64 -9.26 0.77
CA ARG A 90 8.13 -9.78 -0.52
C ARG A 90 6.68 -9.35 -0.80
N TRP A 91 5.82 -9.36 0.22
CA TRP A 91 4.44 -8.91 0.10
C TRP A 91 4.35 -7.45 -0.32
N VAL A 92 5.12 -6.56 0.34
CA VAL A 92 5.15 -5.13 0.03
C VAL A 92 5.67 -4.88 -1.38
N ASP A 93 6.66 -5.65 -1.83
CA ASP A 93 7.17 -5.57 -3.20
C ASP A 93 6.05 -5.91 -4.21
N CYS A 94 5.35 -7.03 -4.02
CA CYS A 94 4.19 -7.42 -4.84
C CYS A 94 3.07 -6.36 -4.83
N GLU A 95 2.71 -5.84 -3.66
CA GLU A 95 1.72 -4.77 -3.51
C GLU A 95 2.14 -3.52 -4.29
N THR A 96 3.39 -3.13 -4.13
CA THR A 96 3.94 -1.94 -4.80
C THR A 96 3.90 -2.09 -6.31
N GLU A 97 4.33 -3.23 -6.83
CA GLU A 97 4.36 -3.51 -8.26
C GLU A 97 2.94 -3.61 -8.85
N PHE A 98 2.01 -4.29 -8.17
CA PHE A 98 0.62 -4.38 -8.59
C PHE A 98 0.00 -3.00 -8.81
N HIS A 99 0.11 -2.13 -7.81
CA HIS A 99 -0.42 -0.77 -7.90
C HIS A 99 0.32 0.06 -8.97
N GLN A 100 1.64 -0.13 -9.12
CA GLN A 100 2.44 0.57 -10.12
C GLN A 100 1.97 0.26 -11.55
N ILE A 101 1.69 -1.01 -11.86
CA ILE A 101 1.18 -1.43 -13.17
C ILE A 101 -0.15 -0.72 -13.48
N LEU A 102 -1.07 -0.65 -12.52
CA LEU A 102 -2.35 0.02 -12.72
C LEU A 102 -2.20 1.53 -12.93
N ILE A 103 -1.32 2.17 -12.15
CA ILE A 103 -1.02 3.59 -12.29
C ILE A 103 -0.42 3.87 -13.67
N GLU A 104 0.49 3.03 -14.16
CA GLU A 104 1.08 3.16 -15.48
C GLU A 104 0.06 2.92 -16.59
N ALA A 105 -0.78 1.90 -16.45
CA ALA A 105 -1.85 1.59 -17.40
C ALA A 105 -2.90 2.71 -17.49
N SER A 106 -3.08 3.53 -16.46
CA SER A 106 -3.97 4.71 -16.49
C SER A 106 -3.57 5.78 -17.51
N ARG A 107 -2.32 5.74 -18.01
CA ARG A 107 -1.72 6.70 -18.94
C ARG A 107 -1.74 8.15 -18.46
N ASN A 108 -2.00 8.41 -17.19
CA ASN A 108 -2.03 9.75 -16.60
C ASN A 108 -0.70 10.05 -15.89
N ARG A 109 0.20 10.78 -16.57
CA ARG A 109 1.54 11.10 -16.06
C ARG A 109 1.52 11.97 -14.79
N LEU A 110 0.56 12.89 -14.68
CA LEU A 110 0.44 13.74 -13.49
C LEU A 110 -0.07 12.94 -12.29
N LEU A 111 -1.05 12.08 -12.49
CA LEU A 111 -1.56 11.17 -11.47
C LEU A 111 -0.43 10.27 -10.96
N LYS A 112 0.35 9.66 -11.88
CA LYS A 112 1.53 8.85 -11.53
C LYS A 112 2.49 9.64 -10.63
N LYS A 113 2.83 10.88 -11.01
CA LYS A 113 3.74 11.71 -10.21
C LYS A 113 3.20 11.98 -8.81
N VAL A 114 1.95 12.41 -8.69
CA VAL A 114 1.33 12.70 -7.38
C VAL A 114 1.31 11.47 -6.49
N ILE A 115 0.96 10.29 -7.01
CA ILE A 115 0.95 9.04 -6.23
C ILE A 115 2.37 8.66 -5.79
N GLN A 116 3.37 8.82 -6.66
CA GLN A 116 4.75 8.50 -6.32
C GLN A 116 5.29 9.41 -5.21
N ASP A 117 4.98 10.70 -5.26
CA ASP A 117 5.39 11.66 -4.22
C ASP A 117 4.79 11.29 -2.83
N GLN A 118 3.58 10.71 -2.79
CA GLN A 118 2.95 10.25 -1.55
C GLN A 118 3.46 8.90 -1.05
N ARG A 119 3.89 8.00 -1.93
CA ARG A 119 4.45 6.71 -1.54
C ARG A 119 5.69 6.84 -0.68
N ALA A 120 6.51 7.88 -0.88
CA ALA A 120 7.66 8.15 -0.04
C ALA A 120 7.30 8.24 1.46
N ILE A 121 6.13 8.80 1.78
CA ILE A 121 5.63 8.88 3.18
C ILE A 121 5.27 7.48 3.70
N THR A 122 4.61 6.67 2.88
CA THR A 122 4.24 5.30 3.24
C THR A 122 5.47 4.42 3.46
N ASP A 123 6.49 4.56 2.61
CA ASP A 123 7.74 3.80 2.70
C ASP A 123 8.50 4.11 3.99
N VAL A 124 8.54 5.39 4.39
CA VAL A 124 9.12 5.80 5.68
C VAL A 124 8.35 5.18 6.84
N PHE A 125 7.02 5.14 6.79
CA PHE A 125 6.22 4.47 7.81
C PHE A 125 6.59 2.98 7.93
N TYR A 126 6.64 2.27 6.83
CA TYR A 126 7.01 0.86 6.84
C TYR A 126 8.46 0.62 7.28
N ALA A 127 9.40 1.49 6.91
CA ALA A 127 10.80 1.39 7.31
C ALA A 127 11.00 1.58 8.81
N LEU A 128 10.23 2.46 9.45
CA LEU A 128 10.40 2.81 10.87
C LEU A 128 9.70 1.86 11.85
N ARG A 129 8.88 0.90 11.40
CA ARG A 129 8.09 0.01 12.26
C ARG A 129 8.68 -1.39 12.33
N GLN A 130 9.31 -1.73 13.47
CA GLN A 130 9.96 -3.05 13.70
C GLN A 130 9.00 -4.25 13.64
N LEU A 131 7.71 -4.05 13.90
CA LEU A 131 6.71 -5.13 13.95
C LEU A 131 5.71 -5.08 12.79
N LYS A 132 6.05 -4.36 11.71
CA LYS A 132 5.21 -4.17 10.52
C LYS A 132 4.64 -5.47 9.93
N HIS A 133 5.43 -6.56 9.95
CA HIS A 133 5.01 -7.87 9.45
C HIS A 133 3.78 -8.45 10.16
N LYS A 134 3.45 -7.98 11.38
CA LYS A 134 2.26 -8.41 12.12
C LYS A 134 0.95 -7.82 11.59
N ILE A 135 1.01 -6.91 10.64
CA ILE A 135 -0.17 -6.39 9.95
C ILE A 135 -0.78 -7.50 9.09
N ILE A 136 0.06 -8.34 8.45
CA ILE A 136 -0.39 -9.40 7.56
C ILE A 136 -0.73 -10.65 8.39
N THR A 137 -2.03 -10.93 8.48
CA THR A 137 -2.59 -12.16 9.04
C THR A 137 -2.99 -13.11 7.91
N PRO A 138 -3.20 -14.43 8.17
CA PRO A 138 -3.74 -15.33 7.16
C PRO A 138 -5.01 -14.80 6.50
N GLN A 139 -5.95 -14.29 7.30
CA GLN A 139 -7.23 -13.76 6.82
C GLN A 139 -7.04 -12.52 5.93
N SER A 140 -6.27 -11.51 6.37
CA SER A 140 -6.05 -10.31 5.56
C SER A 140 -5.31 -10.63 4.26
N ALA A 141 -4.42 -11.62 4.28
CA ALA A 141 -3.72 -12.08 3.08
C ALA A 141 -4.67 -12.75 2.08
N GLU A 142 -5.57 -13.64 2.54
CA GLU A 142 -6.59 -14.25 1.68
C GLU A 142 -7.55 -13.21 1.09
N GLU A 143 -8.03 -12.27 1.90
CA GLU A 143 -8.91 -11.17 1.46
C GLU A 143 -8.24 -10.29 0.41
N THR A 144 -6.94 -9.98 0.58
CA THR A 144 -6.17 -9.21 -0.40
C THR A 144 -6.00 -9.96 -1.71
N CYS A 145 -5.63 -11.24 -1.67
CA CYS A 145 -5.51 -12.06 -2.89
C CYS A 145 -6.83 -12.12 -3.65
N ALA A 146 -7.94 -12.40 -2.95
CA ALA A 146 -9.26 -12.47 -3.57
C ALA A 146 -9.67 -11.15 -4.22
N GLY A 147 -9.39 -10.01 -3.57
CA GLY A 147 -9.70 -8.71 -4.15
C GLY A 147 -8.84 -8.37 -5.37
N LYS A 148 -7.56 -8.76 -5.39
CA LYS A 148 -6.70 -8.57 -6.58
C LYS A 148 -7.15 -9.42 -7.77
N GLU A 149 -7.61 -10.64 -7.53
CA GLU A 149 -8.22 -11.48 -8.55
C GLU A 149 -9.47 -10.83 -9.15
N GLN A 150 -10.34 -10.28 -8.30
CA GLN A 150 -11.52 -9.55 -8.75
C GLN A 150 -11.17 -8.31 -9.58
N ILE A 151 -10.13 -7.55 -9.17
CA ILE A 151 -9.62 -6.41 -9.97
C ILE A 151 -9.14 -6.91 -11.33
N LEU A 152 -8.32 -7.98 -11.37
CA LEU A 152 -7.81 -8.53 -12.61
C LEU A 152 -8.94 -8.97 -13.56
N ASP A 153 -9.98 -9.59 -13.03
CA ASP A 153 -11.15 -10.01 -13.80
C ASP A 153 -11.95 -8.80 -14.34
N ALA A 154 -12.09 -7.73 -13.54
CA ALA A 154 -12.74 -6.50 -13.99
C ALA A 154 -11.92 -5.81 -15.10
N LEU A 155 -10.59 -5.80 -14.98
CA LEU A 155 -9.68 -5.26 -15.99
C LEU A 155 -9.74 -6.07 -17.31
N LYS A 156 -9.78 -7.40 -17.24
CA LYS A 156 -9.97 -8.28 -18.42
C LYS A 156 -11.29 -8.00 -19.15
N LYS A 157 -12.33 -7.64 -18.40
CA LYS A 157 -13.65 -7.27 -18.93
C LYS A 157 -13.75 -5.80 -19.38
N ARG A 158 -12.71 -5.01 -19.15
CA ARG A 158 -12.72 -3.56 -19.39
C ARG A 158 -13.80 -2.81 -18.60
N ASP A 159 -14.15 -3.33 -17.43
CA ASP A 159 -15.18 -2.75 -16.57
C ASP A 159 -14.57 -1.66 -15.69
N VAL A 160 -14.75 -0.41 -16.11
CA VAL A 160 -14.20 0.80 -15.47
C VAL A 160 -14.73 0.99 -14.06
N ASP A 161 -16.06 0.87 -13.90
CA ASP A 161 -16.71 1.17 -12.63
C ASP A 161 -16.44 0.09 -11.60
N LEU A 162 -16.46 -1.18 -12.01
CA LEU A 162 -16.13 -2.30 -11.15
C LEU A 162 -14.65 -2.27 -10.73
N SER A 163 -13.73 -1.98 -11.65
CA SER A 163 -12.30 -1.85 -11.33
C SER A 163 -12.04 -0.76 -10.30
N ARG A 164 -12.72 0.39 -10.43
CA ARG A 164 -12.66 1.51 -9.49
C ARG A 164 -13.20 1.12 -8.12
N GLN A 165 -14.38 0.50 -8.09
CA GLN A 165 -15.04 0.08 -6.86
C GLN A 165 -14.18 -0.91 -6.06
N ILE A 166 -13.71 -1.99 -6.70
CA ILE A 166 -12.94 -3.03 -6.02
C ILE A 166 -11.62 -2.45 -5.51
N MET A 167 -10.93 -1.59 -6.27
CA MET A 167 -9.72 -0.94 -5.80
C MET A 167 -9.97 -0.09 -4.57
N SER A 168 -11.04 0.69 -4.54
CA SER A 168 -11.44 1.47 -3.37
C SER A 168 -11.67 0.57 -2.15
N GLU A 169 -12.41 -0.52 -2.31
CA GLU A 169 -12.68 -1.51 -1.24
C GLU A 169 -11.38 -2.11 -0.68
N GLN A 170 -10.41 -2.44 -1.55
CA GLN A 170 -9.10 -2.96 -1.16
C GLN A 170 -8.28 -1.93 -0.36
N ILE A 171 -8.23 -0.69 -0.82
CA ILE A 171 -7.50 0.37 -0.11
C ILE A 171 -8.13 0.65 1.26
N GLN A 172 -9.46 0.67 1.33
CA GLN A 172 -10.17 0.84 2.61
C GLN A 172 -9.97 -0.35 3.56
N ALA A 173 -9.84 -1.58 3.06
CA ALA A 173 -9.48 -2.75 3.86
C ALA A 173 -8.08 -2.58 4.45
N GLY A 174 -7.08 -2.26 3.63
CA GLY A 174 -5.71 -1.98 4.09
C GLY A 174 -5.65 -0.83 5.12
N ARG A 175 -6.44 0.25 4.91
CA ARG A 175 -6.59 1.34 5.89
C ARG A 175 -7.05 0.82 7.24
N ARG A 176 -8.10 0.00 7.27
CA ARG A 176 -8.60 -0.57 8.54
C ARG A 176 -7.54 -1.38 9.26
N ASP A 177 -6.80 -2.22 8.55
CA ASP A 177 -5.78 -3.09 9.13
C ASP A 177 -4.61 -2.30 9.69
N VAL A 178 -4.10 -1.32 8.94
CA VAL A 178 -2.99 -0.46 9.38
C VAL A 178 -3.39 0.38 10.59
N LEU A 179 -4.57 1.00 10.58
CA LEU A 179 -5.04 1.80 11.71
C LEU A 179 -5.33 0.95 12.95
N ALA A 180 -5.86 -0.27 12.78
CA ALA A 180 -6.04 -1.21 13.88
C ALA A 180 -4.70 -1.64 14.50
N PHE A 181 -3.69 -1.90 13.66
CA PHE A 181 -2.34 -2.20 14.11
C PHE A 181 -1.73 -1.03 14.90
N MET A 182 -1.84 0.20 14.40
CA MET A 182 -1.34 1.41 15.07
C MET A 182 -1.98 1.59 16.46
N ARG A 183 -3.30 1.46 16.56
CA ARG A 183 -4.03 1.56 17.84
C ARG A 183 -3.52 0.54 18.88
N LYS A 184 -3.19 -0.68 18.45
CA LYS A 184 -2.63 -1.71 19.34
C LYS A 184 -1.24 -1.32 19.84
N GLN A 185 -0.40 -0.74 18.97
CA GLN A 185 0.95 -0.28 19.32
C GLN A 185 0.92 0.88 20.33
N GLU A 186 0.03 1.86 20.13
CA GLU A 186 -0.16 3.00 21.03
C GLU A 186 -0.58 2.56 22.43
N ARG A 187 -1.54 1.63 22.52
CA ARG A 187 -1.99 1.08 23.81
C ARG A 187 -0.89 0.30 24.54
N GLY A 188 -0.06 -0.44 23.82
CA GLY A 188 1.07 -1.16 24.39
C GLY A 188 2.17 -0.26 24.94
N LYS A 189 2.38 0.93 24.33
CA LYS A 189 3.35 1.93 24.83
C LYS A 189 2.86 2.63 26.12
N ASN A 190 1.56 2.84 26.26
CA ASN A 190 0.97 3.53 27.41
C ASN A 190 0.74 2.60 28.63
N ALA A 191 0.95 1.29 28.49
CA ALA A 191 0.77 0.30 29.55
C ALA A 191 2.09 -0.14 30.23
N ASN A 192 3.24 0.38 29.78
CA ASN A 192 4.57 0.19 30.36
C ASN A 192 5.10 1.50 30.92
#